data_c105457156c8707c9e1b75f6660174dc
#
_entry.id   c105457156c8707c9e1b75f6660174dc
#
_cell.length_a   1.000
_cell.length_b   1.000
_cell.length_c   1.000
_cell.angle_alpha   90.00
_cell.angle_beta   90.00
_cell.angle_gamma   90.00
#
_symmetry.space_group_name_H-M   'P 1'
#
loop_
_entity.id
_entity.type
_entity.pdbx_description
1 polymer ?
#
loop_
_entity_poly.entity_id
_entity_poly.type
_entity_poly.pdbx_seq_one_letter_code
_entity_poly.pdbx_strand_id
1 'polypeptide(L)'
;MSMKKLFFLFAFLVGLGISSSVYAQLVKEVTLTSANTLASELGADVGKVTSLKVNGLLRAEDFKTMKEQMGMLQVLDMSGVTELPKMGGAWADLRYIPANSFQNKLTLRKVVFPGVLQIIEREAFSDCSTLTDLDFSKATQLQRIEYNAF
;
A
#
# COMPACT_ATOMS: atom_id res chain seq x y z
N MET A 1 -3.69 30.50 1.81
CA MET A 1 -2.31 30.52 1.29
C MET A 1 -2.00 29.10 0.80
N SER A 2 -1.95 28.93 -0.52
CA SER A 2 -1.89 27.61 -1.18
C SER A 2 -0.48 27.06 -1.11
N MET A 3 -0.24 25.96 -0.39
CA MET A 3 1.03 25.25 -0.43
C MET A 3 1.11 24.44 -1.73
N LYS A 4 1.98 24.86 -2.61
CA LYS A 4 2.27 24.18 -3.88
C LYS A 4 2.87 22.81 -3.59
N LYS A 5 2.17 21.75 -4.03
CA LYS A 5 2.70 20.37 -3.99
C LYS A 5 3.92 20.31 -4.94
N LEU A 6 5.09 20.06 -4.36
CA LEU A 6 6.34 19.94 -5.11
C LEU A 6 6.39 18.56 -5.77
N PHE A 7 6.24 18.53 -7.09
CA PHE A 7 6.40 17.32 -7.90
C PHE A 7 7.89 17.03 -8.06
N PHE A 8 8.39 15.93 -7.50
CA PHE A 8 9.69 15.39 -7.87
C PHE A 8 9.52 14.39 -9.01
N LEU A 9 9.83 14.83 -10.22
CA LEU A 9 9.99 13.97 -11.38
C LEU A 9 11.46 13.54 -11.44
N PHE A 10 11.78 12.32 -10.98
CA PHE A 10 13.09 11.73 -11.22
C PHE A 10 13.07 10.96 -12.55
N ALA A 11 13.49 11.60 -13.61
CA ALA A 11 13.83 10.93 -14.85
C ALA A 11 15.30 10.49 -14.79
N PHE A 12 15.56 9.19 -14.65
CA PHE A 12 16.90 8.63 -14.82
C PHE A 12 17.04 8.16 -16.27
N LEU A 13 17.77 8.95 -17.06
CA LEU A 13 18.08 8.64 -18.45
C LEU A 13 19.40 7.85 -18.49
N VAL A 14 19.34 6.53 -18.73
CA VAL A 14 20.52 5.79 -19.17
C VAL A 14 20.18 5.18 -20.53
N GLY A 15 20.82 5.71 -21.55
CA GLY A 15 20.71 5.21 -22.91
C GLY A 15 21.44 3.88 -23.09
N LEU A 16 20.75 2.94 -23.72
CA LEU A 16 21.28 2.00 -24.73
C LEU A 16 20.11 1.10 -25.19
N GLY A 17 19.83 1.17 -26.45
CA GLY A 17 18.74 0.60 -27.21
C GLY A 17 18.32 -0.83 -26.91
N ILE A 18 17.28 -0.93 -26.08
CA ILE A 18 16.30 -2.02 -26.11
C ILE A 18 14.96 -1.31 -25.89
N SER A 19 13.99 -1.47 -26.79
CA SER A 19 12.65 -0.93 -26.64
C SER A 19 11.88 -1.70 -25.57
N SER A 20 12.28 -1.52 -24.30
CA SER A 20 11.43 -1.79 -23.18
C SER A 20 10.65 -0.50 -22.95
N SER A 21 9.33 -0.56 -23.07
CA SER A 21 8.45 0.52 -22.65
C SER A 21 8.76 0.82 -21.17
N VAL A 22 9.57 1.84 -20.94
CA VAL A 22 9.80 2.38 -19.60
C VAL A 22 8.49 3.03 -19.20
N TYR A 23 7.62 2.28 -18.54
CA TYR A 23 6.48 2.89 -17.85
C TYR A 23 7.06 3.86 -16.84
N ALA A 24 6.78 5.15 -17.02
CA ALA A 24 7.25 6.17 -16.10
C ALA A 24 6.77 5.81 -14.69
N GLN A 25 7.71 5.67 -13.76
CA GLN A 25 7.38 5.36 -12.37
C GLN A 25 6.61 6.54 -11.78
N LEU A 26 5.35 6.31 -11.39
CA LEU A 26 4.55 7.30 -10.70
C LEU A 26 4.60 7.04 -9.19
N VAL A 27 5.33 7.90 -8.48
CA VAL A 27 5.49 7.84 -7.03
C VAL A 27 4.54 8.84 -6.39
N LYS A 28 3.77 8.40 -5.41
CA LYS A 28 2.85 9.25 -4.62
C LYS A 28 3.09 9.05 -3.12
N GLU A 29 3.03 10.14 -2.38
CA GLU A 29 2.91 10.14 -0.94
C GLU A 29 1.60 10.84 -0.57
N VAL A 30 0.76 10.18 0.24
CA VAL A 30 -0.55 10.68 0.66
C VAL A 30 -0.67 10.63 2.18
N THR A 31 -1.43 11.56 2.74
CA THR A 31 -1.82 11.54 4.15
C THR A 31 -3.33 11.44 4.25
N LEU A 32 -3.82 10.31 4.77
CA LEU A 32 -5.24 10.04 4.92
C LEU A 32 -5.73 10.45 6.31
N THR A 33 -6.91 11.07 6.33
CA THR A 33 -7.58 11.56 7.54
C THR A 33 -9.01 11.03 7.59
N SER A 34 -9.81 11.45 8.55
CA SER A 34 -11.24 11.13 8.59
C SER A 34 -12.04 11.76 7.44
N ALA A 35 -11.50 12.79 6.79
CA ALA A 35 -12.18 13.58 5.77
C ALA A 35 -11.93 13.11 4.32
N ASN A 36 -10.93 12.25 4.09
CA ASN A 36 -10.54 11.82 2.75
C ASN A 36 -10.30 10.32 2.67
N THR A 37 -10.30 9.78 1.46
CA THR A 37 -9.97 8.38 1.14
C THR A 37 -8.82 8.34 0.15
N LEU A 38 -8.19 7.17 0.02
CA LEU A 38 -7.12 6.96 -0.95
C LEU A 38 -7.57 7.28 -2.39
N ALA A 39 -8.78 6.85 -2.75
CA ALA A 39 -9.33 7.14 -4.07
C ALA A 39 -9.50 8.65 -4.31
N SER A 40 -10.00 9.41 -3.33
CA SER A 40 -10.17 10.86 -3.45
C SER A 40 -8.84 11.62 -3.55
N GLU A 41 -7.80 11.15 -2.82
CA GLU A 41 -6.47 11.77 -2.86
C GLU A 41 -5.71 11.51 -4.17
N LEU A 42 -5.86 10.32 -4.73
CA LEU A 42 -5.16 9.93 -5.96
C LEU A 42 -5.92 10.37 -7.22
N GLY A 43 -7.25 10.46 -7.17
CA GLY A 43 -8.09 10.89 -8.29
C GLY A 43 -7.78 10.10 -9.57
N ALA A 44 -7.56 10.79 -10.69
CA ALA A 44 -7.29 10.17 -11.99
C ALA A 44 -5.95 9.41 -12.08
N ASP A 45 -5.08 9.51 -11.08
CA ASP A 45 -3.80 8.83 -11.05
C ASP A 45 -3.86 7.46 -10.38
N VAL A 46 -4.97 7.10 -9.73
CA VAL A 46 -5.11 5.88 -8.91
C VAL A 46 -4.59 4.62 -9.61
N GLY A 47 -4.93 4.42 -10.88
CA GLY A 47 -4.50 3.24 -11.67
C GLY A 47 -3.06 3.29 -12.18
N LYS A 48 -2.40 4.44 -12.09
CA LYS A 48 -1.05 4.66 -12.66
C LYS A 48 0.06 4.62 -11.61
N VAL A 49 -0.30 4.71 -10.32
CA VAL A 49 0.69 4.74 -9.23
C VAL A 49 1.44 3.42 -9.16
N THR A 50 2.77 3.51 -9.22
CA THR A 50 3.67 2.37 -9.10
C THR A 50 4.31 2.27 -7.72
N SER A 51 4.50 3.39 -7.03
CA SER A 51 5.00 3.44 -5.66
C SER A 51 4.13 4.37 -4.83
N LEU A 52 3.58 3.83 -3.75
CA LEU A 52 2.70 4.56 -2.84
C LEU A 52 3.26 4.55 -1.43
N LYS A 53 3.41 5.73 -0.83
CA LYS A 53 3.58 5.87 0.61
C LYS A 53 2.31 6.45 1.21
N VAL A 54 1.82 5.80 2.27
CA VAL A 54 0.61 6.22 2.98
C VAL A 54 0.96 6.60 4.41
N ASN A 55 0.46 7.74 4.84
CA ASN A 55 0.52 8.22 6.21
C ASN A 55 -0.90 8.38 6.78
N GLY A 56 -1.04 8.31 8.09
CA GLY A 56 -2.30 8.57 8.79
C GLY A 56 -3.22 7.36 8.85
N LEU A 57 -4.49 7.53 8.48
CA LEU A 57 -5.56 6.56 8.67
C LEU A 57 -5.81 5.74 7.41
N LEU A 58 -5.68 4.41 7.47
CA LEU A 58 -6.14 3.49 6.43
C LEU A 58 -7.44 2.78 6.86
N ARG A 59 -8.42 2.73 5.96
CA ARG A 59 -9.69 2.04 6.14
C ARG A 59 -9.81 0.82 5.24
N ALA A 60 -10.83 -0.01 5.49
CA ALA A 60 -11.10 -1.18 4.65
C ALA A 60 -11.35 -0.81 3.17
N GLU A 61 -12.03 0.30 2.90
CA GLU A 61 -12.24 0.81 1.53
C GLU A 61 -10.95 1.25 0.83
N ASP A 62 -9.94 1.72 1.58
CA ASP A 62 -8.65 2.08 0.99
C ASP A 62 -7.88 0.84 0.54
N PHE A 63 -7.96 -0.25 1.30
CA PHE A 63 -7.43 -1.57 0.88
C PHE A 63 -8.16 -2.08 -0.37
N LYS A 64 -9.48 -1.91 -0.43
CA LYS A 64 -10.25 -2.24 -1.62
C LYS A 64 -9.81 -1.42 -2.84
N THR A 65 -9.58 -0.12 -2.66
CA THR A 65 -9.03 0.75 -3.72
C THR A 65 -7.68 0.24 -4.21
N MET A 66 -6.76 -0.10 -3.29
CA MET A 66 -5.44 -0.65 -3.66
C MET A 66 -5.56 -1.99 -4.41
N LYS A 67 -6.49 -2.85 -4.00
CA LYS A 67 -6.75 -4.13 -4.66
C LYS A 67 -7.29 -3.96 -6.08
N GLU A 68 -8.35 -3.19 -6.23
CA GLU A 68 -9.17 -3.17 -7.43
C GLU A 68 -8.72 -2.13 -8.46
N GLN A 69 -8.18 -1.00 -8.02
CA GLN A 69 -7.91 0.14 -8.89
C GLN A 69 -6.42 0.41 -9.14
N MET A 70 -5.52 -0.13 -8.30
CA MET A 70 -4.09 0.15 -8.41
C MET A 70 -3.33 -1.02 -9.04
N GLY A 71 -3.68 -1.36 -10.29
CA GLY A 71 -3.09 -2.50 -11.02
C GLY A 71 -1.58 -2.40 -11.27
N MET A 72 -0.99 -1.20 -11.22
CA MET A 72 0.43 -0.97 -11.44
C MET A 72 1.26 -0.85 -10.15
N LEU A 73 0.66 -1.01 -8.97
CA LEU A 73 1.32 -0.85 -7.69
C LEU A 73 2.42 -1.91 -7.50
N GLN A 74 3.66 -1.44 -7.32
CA GLN A 74 4.85 -2.27 -7.09
C GLN A 74 5.41 -2.13 -5.68
N VAL A 75 5.36 -0.92 -5.12
CA VAL A 75 5.87 -0.62 -3.79
C VAL A 75 4.77 0.03 -2.96
N LEU A 76 4.51 -0.55 -1.79
CA LEU A 76 3.58 -0.01 -0.79
C LEU A 76 4.34 0.24 0.51
N ASP A 77 4.49 1.50 0.89
CA ASP A 77 5.05 1.92 2.17
C ASP A 77 3.92 2.42 3.08
N MET A 78 3.63 1.66 4.12
CA MET A 78 2.67 2.00 5.15
C MET A 78 3.34 2.42 6.47
N SER A 79 4.65 2.68 6.48
CA SER A 79 5.38 3.00 7.71
C SER A 79 4.86 4.23 8.46
N GLY A 80 4.19 5.14 7.75
CA GLY A 80 3.57 6.34 8.31
C GLY A 80 2.10 6.17 8.71
N VAL A 81 1.54 4.97 8.58
CA VAL A 81 0.15 4.70 8.98
C VAL A 81 0.05 4.62 10.50
N THR A 82 -0.86 5.40 11.06
CA THR A 82 -1.11 5.50 12.50
C THR A 82 -2.37 4.78 12.95
N GLU A 83 -3.29 4.53 12.01
CA GLU A 83 -4.52 3.75 12.26
C GLU A 83 -4.80 2.79 11.10
N LEU A 84 -5.23 1.58 11.46
CA LEU A 84 -5.71 0.53 10.56
C LEU A 84 -7.16 0.17 10.92
N PRO A 85 -7.89 -0.55 10.03
CA PRO A 85 -9.17 -1.14 10.37
C PRO A 85 -9.09 -1.91 11.68
N LYS A 86 -10.15 -1.86 12.47
CA LYS A 86 -10.28 -2.61 13.73
C LYS A 86 -11.25 -3.75 13.56
N MET A 87 -10.90 -4.90 14.12
CA MET A 87 -11.80 -6.05 14.16
C MET A 87 -13.00 -5.76 15.07
N GLY A 88 -14.11 -6.42 14.81
CA GLY A 88 -15.31 -6.32 15.65
C GLY A 88 -15.37 -7.38 16.75
N GLY A 89 -16.38 -7.29 17.62
CA GLY A 89 -16.66 -8.29 18.65
C GLY A 89 -15.59 -8.39 19.73
N ALA A 90 -15.24 -9.60 20.16
CA ALA A 90 -14.25 -9.85 21.23
C ALA A 90 -12.83 -9.36 20.88
N TRP A 91 -12.56 -9.03 19.62
CA TRP A 91 -11.27 -8.57 19.10
C TRP A 91 -11.30 -7.09 18.69
N ALA A 92 -12.26 -6.33 19.20
CA ALA A 92 -12.67 -5.00 18.72
C ALA A 92 -11.55 -3.95 18.62
N ASP A 93 -10.42 -4.14 19.31
CA ASP A 93 -9.32 -3.19 19.29
C ASP A 93 -8.13 -3.62 18.45
N LEU A 94 -8.14 -4.85 17.90
CA LEU A 94 -7.02 -5.33 17.11
C LEU A 94 -7.03 -4.70 15.70
N ARG A 95 -5.88 -4.13 15.34
CA ARG A 95 -5.64 -3.49 14.06
C ARG A 95 -5.11 -4.48 13.05
N TYR A 96 -5.71 -4.52 11.87
CA TYR A 96 -5.43 -5.58 10.92
C TYR A 96 -5.34 -5.11 9.46
N ILE A 97 -4.64 -5.90 8.65
CA ILE A 97 -4.75 -5.89 7.20
C ILE A 97 -5.85 -6.89 6.82
N PRO A 98 -6.90 -6.44 6.10
CA PRO A 98 -8.05 -7.29 5.78
C PRO A 98 -7.69 -8.50 4.92
N ALA A 99 -8.47 -9.57 5.07
CA ALA A 99 -8.35 -10.78 4.26
C ALA A 99 -8.42 -10.45 2.75
N ASN A 100 -7.61 -11.16 1.97
CA ASN A 100 -7.55 -11.03 0.51
C ASN A 100 -7.21 -9.61 -0.01
N SER A 101 -6.70 -8.70 0.82
CA SER A 101 -6.46 -7.29 0.45
C SER A 101 -5.57 -7.10 -0.77
N PHE A 102 -4.61 -7.99 -0.97
CA PHE A 102 -3.66 -7.95 -2.08
C PHE A 102 -3.57 -9.29 -2.83
N GLN A 103 -4.52 -10.19 -2.60
CA GLN A 103 -4.53 -11.49 -3.28
C GLN A 103 -4.40 -11.34 -4.80
N ASN A 104 -3.52 -12.14 -5.42
CA ASN A 104 -3.21 -12.11 -6.85
C ASN A 104 -2.65 -10.78 -7.35
N LYS A 105 -2.03 -9.98 -6.51
CA LYS A 105 -1.42 -8.72 -6.93
C LYS A 105 -0.02 -8.97 -7.52
N LEU A 106 0.00 -9.38 -8.77
CA LEU A 106 1.21 -9.84 -9.49
C LEU A 106 2.23 -8.73 -9.78
N THR A 107 1.92 -7.47 -9.52
CA THR A 107 2.84 -6.34 -9.68
C THR A 107 3.54 -5.95 -8.40
N LEU A 108 3.00 -6.32 -7.22
CA LEU A 108 3.50 -5.92 -5.92
C LEU A 108 4.83 -6.63 -5.62
N ARG A 109 5.87 -5.86 -5.31
CA ARG A 109 7.24 -6.33 -5.07
C ARG A 109 7.74 -6.08 -3.66
N LYS A 110 7.30 -4.96 -3.07
CA LYS A 110 7.74 -4.52 -1.75
C LYS A 110 6.58 -4.01 -0.92
N VAL A 111 6.55 -4.40 0.36
CA VAL A 111 5.65 -3.85 1.37
C VAL A 111 6.44 -3.48 2.63
N VAL A 112 6.26 -2.25 3.11
CA VAL A 112 6.73 -1.80 4.42
C VAL A 112 5.54 -1.72 5.36
N PHE A 113 5.56 -2.49 6.44
CA PHE A 113 4.45 -2.61 7.38
C PHE A 113 4.47 -1.54 8.47
N PRO A 114 3.29 -1.05 8.93
CA PRO A 114 3.21 0.00 9.94
C PRO A 114 3.39 -0.54 11.37
N GLY A 115 3.83 0.33 12.27
CA GLY A 115 4.05 0.01 13.68
C GLY A 115 2.81 -0.45 14.44
N VAL A 116 1.63 0.03 14.01
CA VAL A 116 0.34 -0.27 14.64
C VAL A 116 -0.28 -1.61 14.21
N LEU A 117 0.34 -2.32 13.26
CA LEU A 117 -0.18 -3.58 12.74
C LEU A 117 -0.11 -4.69 13.78
N GLN A 118 -1.22 -5.38 14.01
CA GLN A 118 -1.31 -6.50 14.96
C GLN A 118 -1.67 -7.82 14.30
N ILE A 119 -2.46 -7.79 13.21
CA ILE A 119 -2.88 -9.00 12.51
C ILE A 119 -2.76 -8.80 10.98
N ILE A 120 -2.22 -9.81 10.30
CA ILE A 120 -2.37 -9.99 8.86
C ILE A 120 -3.37 -11.12 8.67
N GLU A 121 -4.54 -10.80 8.11
CA GLU A 121 -5.59 -11.80 7.92
C GLU A 121 -5.29 -12.78 6.79
N ARG A 122 -6.10 -13.85 6.75
CA ARG A 122 -5.97 -14.93 5.79
C ARG A 122 -5.89 -14.41 4.36
N GLU A 123 -5.00 -15.01 3.57
CA GLU A 123 -4.85 -14.75 2.13
C GLU A 123 -4.58 -13.28 1.78
N ALA A 124 -4.16 -12.44 2.74
CA ALA A 124 -3.99 -11.01 2.52
C ALA A 124 -3.03 -10.69 1.36
N PHE A 125 -1.99 -11.49 1.17
CA PHE A 125 -0.99 -11.39 0.09
C PHE A 125 -0.83 -12.70 -0.69
N SER A 126 -1.78 -13.62 -0.60
CA SER A 126 -1.74 -14.90 -1.33
C SER A 126 -1.58 -14.67 -2.84
N ASP A 127 -0.79 -15.51 -3.47
CA ASP A 127 -0.50 -15.46 -4.91
C ASP A 127 0.15 -14.14 -5.39
N CYS A 128 0.79 -13.37 -4.51
CA CYS A 128 1.63 -12.23 -4.87
C CYS A 128 3.01 -12.71 -5.34
N SER A 129 3.10 -13.40 -6.48
CA SER A 129 4.31 -14.11 -6.94
C SER A 129 5.55 -13.23 -7.16
N THR A 130 5.39 -11.91 -7.25
CA THR A 130 6.49 -10.95 -7.38
C THR A 130 6.89 -10.30 -6.08
N LEU A 131 6.17 -10.56 -4.96
CA LEU A 131 6.42 -9.96 -3.66
C LEU A 131 7.64 -10.64 -3.00
N THR A 132 8.78 -9.94 -3.01
CA THR A 132 10.06 -10.46 -2.52
C THR A 132 10.66 -9.65 -1.38
N ASP A 133 10.14 -8.46 -1.12
CA ASP A 133 10.66 -7.56 -0.08
C ASP A 133 9.54 -7.21 0.92
N LEU A 134 9.64 -7.80 2.11
CA LEU A 134 8.71 -7.59 3.23
C LEU A 134 9.46 -6.94 4.39
N ASP A 135 9.20 -5.67 4.64
CA ASP A 135 9.83 -4.93 5.75
C ASP A 135 8.91 -4.86 6.97
N PHE A 136 9.19 -5.67 7.97
CA PHE A 136 8.52 -5.69 9.27
C PHE A 136 9.24 -4.87 10.35
N SER A 137 10.30 -4.14 10.02
CA SER A 137 11.14 -3.43 11.00
C SER A 137 10.35 -2.48 11.91
N LYS A 138 9.23 -1.94 11.42
CA LYS A 138 8.33 -1.07 12.18
C LYS A 138 7.18 -1.82 12.85
N ALA A 139 6.82 -3.01 12.40
CA ALA A 139 5.65 -3.76 12.84
C ALA A 139 5.84 -4.43 14.22
N THR A 140 6.25 -3.65 15.21
CA THR A 140 6.60 -4.13 16.57
C THR A 140 5.39 -4.64 17.36
N GLN A 141 4.16 -4.35 16.93
CA GLN A 141 2.93 -4.82 17.56
C GLN A 141 2.33 -6.06 16.88
N LEU A 142 2.98 -6.60 15.84
CA LEU A 142 2.47 -7.76 15.10
C LEU A 142 2.40 -8.99 16.00
N GLN A 143 1.20 -9.57 16.13
CA GLN A 143 0.89 -10.70 17.01
C GLN A 143 0.57 -11.95 16.21
N ARG A 144 -0.05 -11.82 15.03
CA ARG A 144 -0.58 -12.94 14.29
C ARG A 144 -0.54 -12.73 12.78
N ILE A 145 -0.13 -13.77 12.09
CA ILE A 145 -0.23 -13.92 10.64
C ILE A 145 -1.13 -15.14 10.41
N GLU A 146 -2.24 -14.91 9.72
CA GLU A 146 -3.26 -15.93 9.51
C GLU A 146 -2.90 -16.88 8.35
N TYR A 147 -3.71 -17.91 8.21
CA TYR A 147 -3.57 -18.95 7.20
C TYR A 147 -3.41 -18.38 5.78
N ASN A 148 -2.41 -18.87 5.04
CA ASN A 148 -2.08 -18.47 3.67
C ASN A 148 -1.95 -16.94 3.47
N ALA A 149 -1.53 -16.19 4.49
CA ALA A 149 -1.41 -14.75 4.37
C ALA A 149 -0.42 -14.30 3.27
N PHE A 150 0.56 -15.16 2.94
CA PHE A 150 1.56 -14.97 1.88
C PHE A 150 1.63 -16.16 0.93
#